data_845196a1fba0ff08f8a3fa99e330907c
#
_entry.id   845196a1fba0ff08f8a3fa99e330907c
#
_cell.length_a   1.000
_cell.length_b   1.000
_cell.length_c   1.000
_cell.angle_alpha   90.00
_cell.angle_beta   90.00
_cell.angle_gamma   90.00
#
_symmetry.space_group_name_H-M   'P 1'
#
loop_
_entity.id
_entity.type
_entity.pdbx_description
1 polymer ?
#
loop_
_entity_poly.entity_id
_entity_poly.type
_entity_poly.pdbx_seq_one_letter_code
_entity_poly.pdbx_strand_id
1 'polypeptide(L)'
;MEFGVAIHKQYGMTPNQNSTSLVQLPMYDWVEVRMATDALWSSIRCALTRQGISSPEALDRDQMPEVAWLSPRLLLSQTCGLPLVQHLRGRVAVLGRFCFQGQPLSGHYHSVIIARDTSVAENFESLLGQRVAINHEASYSGCLTLKRWISLIAKDDVGFSRVIRTGSHRESVRAVATGLADTAAIDSVSWALARRFDSITKSLKVVARTDDRPGLPLITSRGSSPPTLAALRIALDEAIRTLGPTSRDTLGITGFVAADDVDYSIIDDDLRRFGAAALTMDGLAEASRD
;
A
#
# COMPACT_ATOMS: atom_id res chain seq x y z
N MET A 1 2.75 0.83 26.24
CA MET A 1 2.58 -0.62 26.48
C MET A 1 1.17 -0.93 27.02
N GLU A 2 0.11 -0.21 26.63
CA GLU A 2 -1.25 -0.38 27.21
C GLU A 2 -2.41 -0.43 26.19
N PHE A 3 -2.15 -0.47 24.90
CA PHE A 3 -3.22 -0.58 23.89
C PHE A 3 -3.62 -2.03 23.51
N GLY A 4 -2.92 -3.03 24.02
CA GLY A 4 -3.15 -4.45 23.66
C GLY A 4 -4.04 -5.24 24.62
N VAL A 5 -4.34 -4.74 25.80
CA VAL A 5 -4.98 -5.54 26.88
C VAL A 5 -6.49 -5.28 27.03
N ALA A 6 -7.00 -4.16 26.51
CA ALA A 6 -8.40 -3.77 26.73
C ALA A 6 -9.41 -4.47 25.81
N ILE A 7 -9.00 -5.06 24.70
CA ILE A 7 -9.95 -5.66 23.72
C ILE A 7 -10.29 -7.13 24.03
N HIS A 8 -9.47 -7.82 24.82
CA HIS A 8 -9.67 -9.26 25.07
C HIS A 8 -10.69 -9.62 26.16
N LYS A 9 -11.26 -8.65 26.87
CA LYS A 9 -12.15 -8.93 28.01
C LYS A 9 -13.65 -8.79 27.75
N GLN A 10 -14.08 -8.37 26.57
CA GLN A 10 -15.50 -8.03 26.34
C GLN A 10 -16.27 -8.94 25.39
N TYR A 11 -15.61 -9.87 24.69
CA TYR A 11 -16.32 -10.84 23.85
C TYR A 11 -15.77 -12.25 24.10
N GLY A 12 -16.37 -12.94 25.05
CA GLY A 12 -16.24 -14.40 25.21
C GLY A 12 -16.90 -15.12 24.05
N MET A 13 -16.25 -15.21 22.90
CA MET A 13 -16.68 -16.05 21.78
C MET A 13 -15.87 -17.35 21.80
N THR A 14 -16.54 -18.44 22.15
CA THR A 14 -16.07 -19.79 21.80
C THR A 14 -15.85 -19.87 20.28
N PRO A 15 -14.75 -20.46 19.78
CA PRO A 15 -14.52 -20.58 18.35
C PRO A 15 -15.62 -21.47 17.74
N ASN A 16 -16.53 -20.86 17.00
CA ASN A 16 -17.49 -21.61 16.19
C ASN A 16 -16.68 -22.21 15.02
N GLN A 17 -16.58 -23.54 14.95
CA GLN A 17 -15.80 -24.29 13.96
C GLN A 17 -16.30 -24.15 12.51
N ASN A 18 -17.31 -23.30 12.26
CA ASN A 18 -17.86 -22.99 10.93
C ASN A 18 -17.51 -21.59 10.42
N SER A 19 -16.49 -20.92 10.94
CA SER A 19 -16.16 -19.58 10.47
C SER A 19 -15.37 -19.64 9.15
N THR A 20 -15.96 -19.12 8.08
CA THR A 20 -15.31 -18.98 6.77
C THR A 20 -14.01 -18.21 6.86
N SER A 21 -13.01 -18.62 6.08
CA SER A 21 -11.74 -17.89 5.93
C SER A 21 -11.99 -16.44 5.50
N LEU A 22 -11.11 -15.54 5.90
CA LEU A 22 -11.18 -14.10 5.57
C LEU A 22 -10.27 -13.77 4.40
N VAL A 23 -10.80 -13.07 3.40
CA VAL A 23 -10.05 -12.67 2.22
C VAL A 23 -10.36 -11.24 1.83
N GLN A 24 -9.32 -10.44 1.59
CA GLN A 24 -9.42 -9.05 1.14
C GLN A 24 -8.33 -8.70 0.11
N LEU A 25 -8.63 -7.78 -0.80
CA LEU A 25 -7.66 -7.14 -1.70
C LEU A 25 -7.90 -5.61 -1.70
N PRO A 26 -7.64 -4.92 -0.56
CA PRO A 26 -8.17 -3.58 -0.34
C PRO A 26 -7.37 -2.46 -1.01
N MET A 27 -6.12 -2.71 -1.44
CA MET A 27 -5.18 -1.62 -1.72
C MET A 27 -5.50 -0.86 -3.01
N TYR A 28 -5.99 -1.52 -4.05
CA TYR A 28 -6.29 -0.93 -5.36
C TYR A 28 -7.72 -1.22 -5.81
N ASP A 29 -8.64 -1.55 -4.89
CA ASP A 29 -10.02 -1.94 -5.18
C ASP A 29 -10.92 -0.70 -5.42
N TRP A 30 -10.55 0.12 -6.40
CA TRP A 30 -11.36 1.27 -6.80
C TRP A 30 -12.68 0.81 -7.44
N VAL A 31 -13.73 1.61 -7.32
CA VAL A 31 -15.06 1.24 -7.82
C VAL A 31 -15.04 0.89 -9.31
N GLU A 32 -14.20 1.57 -10.09
CA GLU A 32 -14.06 1.37 -11.54
C GLU A 32 -13.38 0.05 -11.92
N VAL A 33 -12.58 -0.53 -11.03
CA VAL A 33 -11.87 -1.80 -11.26
C VAL A 33 -12.44 -2.96 -10.46
N ARG A 34 -13.46 -2.73 -9.65
CA ARG A 34 -14.00 -3.72 -8.70
C ARG A 34 -14.42 -5.02 -9.37
N MET A 35 -15.06 -4.96 -10.55
CA MET A 35 -15.41 -6.16 -11.31
C MET A 35 -14.17 -6.97 -11.73
N ALA A 36 -13.07 -6.30 -12.07
CA ALA A 36 -11.82 -6.97 -12.41
C ALA A 36 -11.12 -7.54 -11.17
N THR A 37 -11.24 -6.87 -10.01
CA THR A 37 -10.77 -7.41 -8.72
C THR A 37 -11.57 -8.66 -8.33
N ASP A 38 -12.88 -8.68 -8.53
CA ASP A 38 -13.72 -9.85 -8.29
C ASP A 38 -13.37 -11.01 -9.24
N ALA A 39 -13.07 -10.71 -10.52
CA ALA A 39 -12.59 -11.72 -11.48
C ALA A 39 -11.20 -12.27 -11.07
N LEU A 40 -10.30 -11.42 -10.57
CA LEU A 40 -9.01 -11.86 -10.01
C LEU A 40 -9.24 -12.78 -8.81
N TRP A 41 -10.13 -12.40 -7.88
CA TRP A 41 -10.45 -13.26 -6.75
C TRP A 41 -11.05 -14.61 -7.20
N SER A 42 -11.96 -14.61 -8.16
CA SER A 42 -12.53 -15.84 -8.71
C SER A 42 -11.45 -16.75 -9.32
N SER A 43 -10.46 -16.18 -10.01
CA SER A 43 -9.31 -16.91 -10.56
C SER A 43 -8.43 -17.50 -9.44
N ILE A 44 -8.14 -16.72 -8.39
CA ILE A 44 -7.41 -17.18 -7.20
C ILE A 44 -8.18 -18.31 -6.52
N ARG A 45 -9.48 -18.16 -6.30
CA ARG A 45 -10.34 -19.17 -5.68
C ARG A 45 -10.33 -20.49 -6.44
N CYS A 46 -10.43 -20.44 -7.77
CA CYS A 46 -10.34 -21.63 -8.62
C CYS A 46 -8.98 -22.34 -8.45
N ALA A 47 -7.89 -21.55 -8.42
CA ALA A 47 -6.54 -22.10 -8.22
C ALA A 47 -6.37 -22.69 -6.81
N LEU A 48 -6.90 -22.03 -5.76
CA LEU A 48 -6.92 -22.55 -4.38
C LEU A 48 -7.67 -23.88 -4.26
N THR A 49 -8.82 -23.99 -4.93
CA THR A 49 -9.59 -25.26 -4.97
C THR A 49 -8.75 -26.40 -5.54
N ARG A 50 -7.97 -26.16 -6.60
CA ARG A 50 -7.06 -27.16 -7.16
C ARG A 50 -5.94 -27.56 -6.19
N GLN A 51 -5.56 -26.67 -5.27
CA GLN A 51 -4.62 -26.94 -4.19
C GLN A 51 -5.27 -27.54 -2.94
N GLY A 52 -6.59 -27.87 -2.98
CA GLY A 52 -7.33 -28.41 -1.84
C GLY A 52 -7.62 -27.38 -0.73
N ILE A 53 -7.50 -26.09 -0.99
CA ILE A 53 -7.75 -25.01 -0.03
C ILE A 53 -9.16 -24.47 -0.23
N SER A 54 -10.00 -24.60 0.81
CA SER A 54 -11.31 -23.97 0.85
C SER A 54 -11.20 -22.47 1.07
N SER A 55 -12.03 -21.68 0.37
CA SER A 55 -12.00 -20.23 0.42
C SER A 55 -13.42 -19.65 0.25
N PRO A 56 -13.68 -18.42 0.75
CA PRO A 56 -14.99 -17.77 0.62
C PRO A 56 -15.31 -17.46 -0.85
N GLU A 57 -16.61 -17.30 -1.13
CA GLU A 57 -17.07 -16.98 -2.48
C GLU A 57 -16.68 -15.57 -2.92
N ALA A 58 -16.74 -14.60 -2.02
CA ALA A 58 -16.48 -13.19 -2.29
C ALA A 58 -15.37 -12.62 -1.40
N LEU A 59 -14.79 -11.50 -1.84
CA LEU A 59 -13.91 -10.68 -1.03
C LEU A 59 -14.72 -10.01 0.08
N ASP A 60 -14.16 -9.97 1.28
CA ASP A 60 -14.67 -9.14 2.37
C ASP A 60 -14.25 -7.68 2.10
N ARG A 61 -15.22 -6.79 2.03
CA ARG A 61 -15.03 -5.34 1.86
C ARG A 61 -15.60 -4.54 3.03
N ASP A 62 -16.20 -5.22 4.00
CA ASP A 62 -16.90 -4.58 5.12
C ASP A 62 -15.97 -4.41 6.33
N GLN A 63 -15.08 -5.37 6.55
CA GLN A 63 -14.16 -5.32 7.68
C GLN A 63 -12.96 -4.41 7.33
N MET A 64 -12.57 -3.56 8.29
CA MET A 64 -11.37 -2.73 8.16
C MET A 64 -10.12 -3.61 7.97
N PRO A 65 -9.24 -3.30 7.01
CA PRO A 65 -8.05 -4.11 6.71
C PRO A 65 -7.17 -4.34 7.94
N GLU A 66 -6.96 -3.33 8.78
CA GLU A 66 -6.12 -3.40 9.97
C GLU A 66 -6.62 -4.43 10.99
N VAL A 67 -7.93 -4.62 11.07
CA VAL A 67 -8.58 -5.65 11.91
C VAL A 67 -8.44 -7.02 11.25
N ALA A 68 -8.66 -7.08 9.94
CA ALA A 68 -8.58 -8.31 9.16
C ALA A 68 -7.17 -8.92 9.17
N TRP A 69 -6.12 -8.10 9.07
CA TRP A 69 -4.72 -8.57 9.06
C TRP A 69 -4.34 -9.39 10.29
N LEU A 70 -4.95 -9.10 11.43
CA LEU A 70 -4.67 -9.78 12.70
C LEU A 70 -5.59 -10.96 12.98
N SER A 71 -6.52 -11.24 12.09
CA SER A 71 -7.45 -12.37 12.23
C SER A 71 -6.72 -13.70 12.07
N PRO A 72 -6.89 -14.66 12.98
CA PRO A 72 -6.37 -16.02 12.78
C PRO A 72 -7.00 -16.74 11.58
N ARG A 73 -8.13 -16.24 11.08
CA ARG A 73 -8.85 -16.74 9.90
C ARG A 73 -8.35 -16.14 8.59
N LEU A 74 -7.36 -15.23 8.63
CA LEU A 74 -6.85 -14.58 7.43
C LEU A 74 -6.25 -15.60 6.48
N LEU A 75 -6.91 -15.80 5.34
CA LEU A 75 -6.40 -16.63 4.25
C LEU A 75 -5.55 -15.81 3.28
N LEU A 76 -6.03 -14.62 2.92
CA LEU A 76 -5.32 -13.71 2.01
C LEU A 76 -5.74 -12.27 2.28
N SER A 77 -4.78 -11.37 2.39
CA SER A 77 -5.00 -9.93 2.29
C SER A 77 -3.80 -9.23 1.67
N GLN A 78 -3.93 -7.94 1.50
CA GLN A 78 -2.87 -7.06 1.02
C GLN A 78 -2.69 -5.91 2.02
N THR A 79 -1.43 -5.52 2.28
CA THR A 79 -1.11 -4.39 3.16
C THR A 79 -0.08 -3.47 2.50
N CYS A 80 0.18 -2.32 3.10
CA CYS A 80 1.33 -1.50 2.74
C CYS A 80 2.61 -2.03 3.41
N GLY A 81 3.77 -1.79 2.81
CA GLY A 81 5.05 -2.21 3.36
C GLY A 81 5.37 -1.60 4.73
N LEU A 82 4.92 -0.35 5.00
CA LEU A 82 5.18 0.31 6.28
C LEU A 82 4.40 -0.33 7.44
N PRO A 83 3.08 -0.56 7.39
CA PRO A 83 2.37 -1.36 8.39
C PRO A 83 2.95 -2.77 8.57
N LEU A 84 3.42 -3.41 7.49
CA LEU A 84 4.05 -4.72 7.59
C LEU A 84 5.24 -4.68 8.56
N VAL A 85 6.18 -3.74 8.38
CA VAL A 85 7.39 -3.68 9.20
C VAL A 85 7.14 -3.12 10.59
N GLN A 86 6.18 -2.19 10.75
CA GLN A 86 5.88 -1.56 12.05
C GLN A 86 5.05 -2.43 12.97
N HIS A 87 4.03 -3.13 12.45
CA HIS A 87 2.98 -3.71 13.27
C HIS A 87 2.70 -5.18 12.99
N LEU A 88 3.03 -5.68 11.80
CA LEU A 88 2.62 -7.02 11.36
C LEU A 88 3.77 -8.03 11.30
N ARG A 89 5.04 -7.59 11.38
CA ARG A 89 6.19 -8.49 11.37
C ARG A 89 6.07 -9.53 12.49
N GLY A 90 6.22 -10.82 12.13
CA GLY A 90 6.05 -11.94 13.06
C GLY A 90 4.59 -12.24 13.45
N ARG A 91 3.61 -11.45 12.97
CA ARG A 91 2.18 -11.65 13.23
C ARG A 91 1.43 -12.18 12.00
N VAL A 92 1.97 -11.96 10.82
CA VAL A 92 1.49 -12.49 9.54
C VAL A 92 2.62 -13.23 8.82
N ALA A 93 2.29 -13.96 7.76
CA ALA A 93 3.27 -14.50 6.82
C ALA A 93 3.12 -13.80 5.47
N VAL A 94 4.24 -13.37 4.89
CA VAL A 94 4.29 -12.76 3.56
C VAL A 94 4.27 -13.86 2.50
N LEU A 95 3.41 -13.71 1.51
CA LEU A 95 3.30 -14.63 0.37
C LEU A 95 4.10 -14.14 -0.84
N GLY A 96 4.07 -12.84 -1.09
CA GLY A 96 4.65 -12.23 -2.27
C GLY A 96 4.03 -10.87 -2.58
N ARG A 97 4.14 -10.46 -3.83
CA ARG A 97 3.59 -9.20 -4.34
C ARG A 97 3.17 -9.32 -5.79
N PHE A 98 2.19 -8.54 -6.19
CA PHE A 98 1.80 -8.45 -7.60
C PHE A 98 2.79 -7.57 -8.37
N CYS A 99 2.95 -7.91 -9.67
CA CYS A 99 3.64 -7.05 -10.63
C CYS A 99 2.59 -6.27 -11.43
N PHE A 100 2.91 -5.02 -11.76
CA PHE A 100 2.01 -4.16 -12.50
C PHE A 100 2.69 -3.62 -13.77
N GLN A 101 1.87 -3.26 -14.76
CA GLN A 101 2.32 -2.69 -16.01
C GLN A 101 3.09 -1.38 -15.77
N GLY A 102 4.20 -1.21 -16.47
CA GLY A 102 5.06 -0.03 -16.32
C GLY A 102 5.92 -0.01 -15.04
N GLN A 103 5.90 -1.10 -14.26
CA GLN A 103 6.74 -1.29 -13.08
C GLN A 103 7.79 -2.38 -13.34
N PRO A 104 8.88 -2.45 -12.52
CA PRO A 104 9.84 -3.55 -12.62
C PRO A 104 9.18 -4.92 -12.46
N LEU A 105 9.64 -5.91 -13.24
CA LEU A 105 9.10 -7.29 -13.21
C LEU A 105 9.33 -8.00 -11.87
N SER A 106 10.19 -7.45 -11.00
CA SER A 106 10.40 -7.90 -9.63
C SER A 106 9.25 -7.56 -8.68
N GLY A 107 8.17 -6.95 -9.18
CA GLY A 107 7.06 -6.47 -8.37
C GLY A 107 7.41 -5.28 -7.46
N HIS A 108 8.48 -4.54 -7.81
CA HIS A 108 8.78 -3.26 -7.18
C HIS A 108 7.89 -2.16 -7.73
N TYR A 109 7.72 -1.10 -6.97
CA TYR A 109 7.00 0.10 -7.35
C TYR A 109 7.76 1.34 -6.85
N HIS A 110 7.35 2.51 -7.29
CA HIS A 110 7.90 3.80 -6.85
C HIS A 110 6.75 4.76 -6.54
N SER A 111 7.09 5.92 -6.01
CA SER A 111 6.14 7.04 -5.94
C SER A 111 6.51 8.07 -6.99
N VAL A 112 5.49 8.69 -7.58
CA VAL A 112 5.63 9.90 -8.37
C VAL A 112 5.30 11.11 -7.50
N ILE A 113 6.11 12.15 -7.59
CA ILE A 113 5.84 13.44 -6.94
C ILE A 113 5.10 14.28 -7.96
N ILE A 114 3.88 14.66 -7.62
CA ILE A 114 3.00 15.42 -8.53
C ILE A 114 2.84 16.88 -8.08
N ALA A 115 2.63 17.74 -9.06
CA ALA A 115 2.23 19.14 -8.87
C ALA A 115 1.26 19.54 -9.98
N ARG A 116 0.60 20.71 -9.85
CA ARG A 116 -0.17 21.26 -10.96
C ARG A 116 0.74 21.54 -12.16
N ASP A 117 0.24 21.37 -13.37
CA ASP A 117 0.97 21.67 -14.63
C ASP A 117 1.41 23.14 -14.71
N THR A 118 0.63 24.07 -14.11
CA THR A 118 0.94 25.49 -13.99
C THR A 118 2.04 25.80 -12.95
N SER A 119 2.44 24.82 -12.13
CA SER A 119 3.53 24.98 -11.15
C SER A 119 4.87 25.21 -11.87
N VAL A 120 5.67 26.13 -11.37
CA VAL A 120 7.04 26.40 -11.86
C VAL A 120 8.05 25.37 -11.32
N ALA A 121 7.63 24.46 -10.44
CA ALA A 121 8.52 23.45 -9.87
C ALA A 121 9.01 22.47 -10.95
N GLU A 122 10.32 22.26 -11.00
CA GLU A 122 11.01 21.37 -11.94
C GLU A 122 11.62 20.14 -11.26
N ASN A 123 11.78 20.17 -9.94
CA ASN A 123 12.36 19.12 -9.13
C ASN A 123 11.72 19.11 -7.72
N PHE A 124 12.09 18.13 -6.90
CA PHE A 124 11.54 17.99 -5.56
C PHE A 124 11.91 19.15 -4.65
N GLU A 125 13.13 19.64 -4.73
CA GLU A 125 13.64 20.73 -3.90
C GLU A 125 12.81 22.02 -4.07
N SER A 126 12.36 22.30 -5.29
CA SER A 126 11.53 23.47 -5.60
C SER A 126 10.10 23.38 -5.05
N LEU A 127 9.72 22.23 -4.51
CA LEU A 127 8.42 22.01 -3.83
C LEU A 127 8.50 22.22 -2.32
N LEU A 128 9.71 22.33 -1.76
CA LEU A 128 9.89 22.59 -0.32
C LEU A 128 9.36 23.99 0.02
N GLY A 129 8.85 24.15 1.25
CA GLY A 129 8.12 25.35 1.66
C GLY A 129 6.66 25.43 1.18
N GLN A 130 6.22 24.54 0.28
CA GLN A 130 4.85 24.48 -0.20
C GLN A 130 4.00 23.54 0.67
N ARG A 131 2.67 23.47 0.39
CA ARG A 131 1.73 22.56 1.09
C ARG A 131 1.81 21.15 0.47
N VAL A 132 1.93 20.13 1.30
CA VAL A 132 1.98 18.73 0.84
C VAL A 132 0.75 17.96 1.27
N ALA A 133 0.18 17.16 0.37
CA ALA A 133 -0.83 16.16 0.71
C ALA A 133 -0.17 14.81 0.97
N ILE A 134 -0.57 14.15 2.05
CA ILE A 134 -0.26 12.74 2.35
C ILE A 134 -1.56 11.95 2.46
N ASN A 135 -1.53 10.70 1.98
CA ASN A 135 -2.68 9.82 2.14
C ASN A 135 -2.87 9.37 3.61
N HIS A 136 -1.79 8.94 4.27
CA HIS A 136 -1.79 8.51 5.66
C HIS A 136 -0.35 8.50 6.23
N GLU A 137 -0.18 8.72 7.54
CA GLU A 137 1.13 8.65 8.20
C GLU A 137 1.77 7.27 8.12
N ALA A 138 0.97 6.21 8.19
CA ALA A 138 1.40 4.83 8.03
C ALA A 138 1.61 4.41 6.55
N SER A 139 1.67 5.34 5.61
CA SER A 139 1.96 5.07 4.21
C SER A 139 3.46 5.19 3.93
N TYR A 140 4.05 4.14 3.33
CA TYR A 140 5.41 4.25 2.82
C TYR A 140 5.46 5.25 1.65
N SER A 141 4.65 4.99 0.61
CA SER A 141 4.70 5.72 -0.67
C SER A 141 4.22 7.16 -0.57
N GLY A 142 3.30 7.47 0.35
CA GLY A 142 2.71 8.80 0.47
C GLY A 142 3.28 9.65 1.61
N CYS A 143 3.99 9.03 2.57
CA CYS A 143 4.52 9.75 3.73
C CYS A 143 6.00 9.48 3.98
N LEU A 144 6.39 8.22 4.27
CA LEU A 144 7.78 7.92 4.64
C LEU A 144 8.77 8.26 3.51
N THR A 145 8.38 8.06 2.26
CA THR A 145 9.23 8.43 1.11
C THR A 145 9.50 9.94 1.04
N LEU A 146 8.54 10.79 1.44
CA LEU A 146 8.75 12.25 1.53
C LEU A 146 9.72 12.59 2.67
N LYS A 147 9.55 11.99 3.84
CA LYS A 147 10.48 12.13 4.97
C LYS A 147 11.89 11.74 4.58
N ARG A 148 12.04 10.60 3.88
CA ARG A 148 13.32 10.13 3.36
C ARG A 148 13.95 11.17 2.42
N TRP A 149 13.19 11.68 1.48
CA TRP A 149 13.71 12.63 0.51
C TRP A 149 14.11 13.97 1.14
N ILE A 150 13.28 14.52 2.02
CA ILE A 150 13.64 15.72 2.80
C ILE A 150 14.97 15.47 3.52
N SER A 151 15.10 14.36 4.25
CA SER A 151 16.31 14.05 5.02
C SER A 151 17.58 13.85 4.17
N LEU A 152 17.43 13.43 2.91
CA LEU A 152 18.57 13.23 2.00
C LEU A 152 19.01 14.53 1.31
N ILE A 153 18.09 15.48 1.11
CA ILE A 153 18.31 16.71 0.35
C ILE A 153 18.58 17.89 1.28
N ALA A 154 17.90 17.92 2.43
CA ALA A 154 17.90 19.07 3.32
C ALA A 154 19.24 19.20 4.05
N LYS A 155 19.86 20.33 3.84
CA LYS A 155 20.76 20.96 4.79
C LYS A 155 19.86 21.75 5.73
N ASP A 156 19.82 21.38 7.00
CA ASP A 156 19.10 21.99 8.14
C ASP A 156 17.85 22.87 7.82
N ASP A 157 16.76 22.62 8.55
CA ASP A 157 15.51 23.41 8.61
C ASP A 157 14.70 23.56 7.29
N VAL A 158 14.70 22.58 6.40
CA VAL A 158 13.88 22.61 5.19
C VAL A 158 12.81 21.53 5.22
N GLY A 159 11.57 21.90 4.98
CA GLY A 159 10.40 21.02 4.93
C GLY A 159 9.27 21.65 4.15
N PHE A 160 8.09 21.10 4.25
CA PHE A 160 6.86 21.69 3.73
C PHE A 160 6.29 22.71 4.71
N SER A 161 5.51 23.67 4.21
CA SER A 161 4.85 24.66 5.05
C SER A 161 3.64 24.09 5.80
N ARG A 162 3.00 23.05 5.24
CA ARG A 162 1.81 22.42 5.82
C ARG A 162 1.61 21.02 5.27
N VAL A 163 1.17 20.09 6.15
CA VAL A 163 0.74 18.74 5.78
C VAL A 163 -0.79 18.65 5.77
N ILE A 164 -1.35 18.11 4.70
CA ILE A 164 -2.78 17.88 4.51
C ILE A 164 -3.02 16.37 4.42
N ARG A 165 -3.79 15.82 5.36
CA ARG A 165 -4.15 14.40 5.41
C ARG A 165 -5.40 14.17 4.59
N THR A 166 -5.32 13.32 3.57
CA THR A 166 -6.39 13.12 2.59
C THR A 166 -7.08 11.76 2.70
N GLY A 167 -6.49 10.79 3.40
CA GLY A 167 -7.05 9.46 3.59
C GLY A 167 -6.72 8.46 2.47
N SER A 168 -6.44 8.91 1.24
CA SER A 168 -6.06 8.03 0.13
C SER A 168 -5.19 8.73 -0.91
N HIS A 169 -4.45 7.96 -1.73
CA HIS A 169 -3.69 8.52 -2.85
C HIS A 169 -4.60 9.24 -3.86
N ARG A 170 -5.81 8.71 -4.12
CA ARG A 170 -6.79 9.35 -5.01
C ARG A 170 -7.20 10.73 -4.50
N GLU A 171 -7.48 10.86 -3.20
CA GLU A 171 -7.81 12.15 -2.59
C GLU A 171 -6.59 13.09 -2.53
N SER A 172 -5.37 12.57 -2.39
CA SER A 172 -4.16 13.39 -2.53
C SER A 172 -4.01 13.96 -3.95
N VAL A 173 -4.29 13.17 -4.99
CA VAL A 173 -4.33 13.63 -6.39
C VAL A 173 -5.35 14.77 -6.55
N ARG A 174 -6.55 14.60 -6.03
CA ARG A 174 -7.62 15.63 -6.06
C ARG A 174 -7.21 16.89 -5.30
N ALA A 175 -6.61 16.74 -4.11
CA ALA A 175 -6.16 17.87 -3.32
C ALA A 175 -5.13 18.74 -4.06
N VAL A 176 -4.20 18.12 -4.81
CA VAL A 176 -3.24 18.86 -5.63
C VAL A 176 -3.92 19.52 -6.82
N ALA A 177 -4.78 18.81 -7.53
CA ALA A 177 -5.46 19.33 -8.72
C ALA A 177 -6.38 20.52 -8.40
N THR A 178 -7.06 20.49 -7.24
CA THR A 178 -7.95 21.58 -6.78
C THR A 178 -7.22 22.72 -6.07
N GLY A 179 -5.89 22.60 -5.84
CA GLY A 179 -5.12 23.62 -5.16
C GLY A 179 -5.26 23.64 -3.64
N LEU A 180 -5.86 22.61 -3.03
CA LEU A 180 -5.86 22.42 -1.58
C LEU A 180 -4.44 22.13 -1.09
N ALA A 181 -3.68 21.31 -1.82
CA ALA A 181 -2.24 21.09 -1.66
C ALA A 181 -1.50 21.51 -2.94
N ASP A 182 -0.19 21.68 -2.86
CA ASP A 182 0.64 22.05 -4.00
C ASP A 182 1.37 20.85 -4.58
N THR A 183 1.63 19.84 -3.75
CA THR A 183 2.32 18.59 -4.14
C THR A 183 1.82 17.40 -3.33
N ALA A 184 2.10 16.20 -3.83
CA ALA A 184 1.89 14.93 -3.13
C ALA A 184 2.82 13.84 -3.69
N ALA A 185 3.14 12.84 -2.86
CA ALA A 185 3.74 11.58 -3.31
C ALA A 185 2.63 10.54 -3.52
N ILE A 186 2.55 10.02 -4.73
CA ILE A 186 1.51 9.05 -5.14
C ILE A 186 2.19 7.76 -5.57
N ASP A 187 1.78 6.62 -5.05
CA ASP A 187 2.29 5.35 -5.56
C ASP A 187 1.95 5.18 -7.05
N SER A 188 2.88 4.56 -7.77
CA SER A 188 2.81 4.50 -9.24
C SER A 188 1.62 3.72 -9.78
N VAL A 189 1.08 2.75 -9.02
CA VAL A 189 -0.12 2.00 -9.42
C VAL A 189 -1.37 2.86 -9.23
N SER A 190 -1.50 3.53 -8.07
CA SER A 190 -2.58 4.50 -7.83
C SER A 190 -2.53 5.66 -8.83
N TRP A 191 -1.33 6.11 -9.21
CA TRP A 191 -1.18 7.14 -10.24
C TRP A 191 -1.65 6.65 -11.61
N ALA A 192 -1.30 5.43 -12.01
CA ALA A 192 -1.78 4.84 -13.26
C ALA A 192 -3.31 4.71 -13.28
N LEU A 193 -3.93 4.29 -12.18
CA LEU A 193 -5.39 4.24 -12.03
C LEU A 193 -6.00 5.64 -12.11
N ALA A 194 -5.44 6.62 -11.39
CA ALA A 194 -5.94 8.00 -11.43
C ALA A 194 -5.87 8.57 -12.85
N ARG A 195 -4.77 8.40 -13.55
CA ARG A 195 -4.64 8.83 -14.95
C ARG A 195 -5.66 8.21 -15.89
N ARG A 196 -6.09 7.00 -15.58
CA ARG A 196 -7.07 6.27 -16.40
C ARG A 196 -8.49 6.70 -16.10
N PHE A 197 -8.85 6.94 -14.84
CA PHE A 197 -10.24 7.12 -14.42
C PHE A 197 -10.58 8.56 -13.96
N ASP A 198 -9.61 9.36 -13.56
CA ASP A 198 -9.84 10.73 -13.07
C ASP A 198 -9.31 11.77 -14.08
N SER A 199 -10.20 12.40 -14.84
CA SER A 199 -9.85 13.43 -15.83
C SER A 199 -9.10 14.64 -15.24
N ILE A 200 -9.24 14.88 -13.94
CA ILE A 200 -8.54 15.95 -13.20
C ILE A 200 -7.00 15.80 -13.25
N THR A 201 -6.50 14.61 -13.49
CA THR A 201 -5.06 14.35 -13.65
C THR A 201 -4.43 15.06 -14.86
N LYS A 202 -5.26 15.51 -15.84
CA LYS A 202 -4.80 16.28 -17.00
C LYS A 202 -4.21 17.63 -16.63
N SER A 203 -4.55 18.17 -15.47
CA SER A 203 -4.01 19.41 -14.92
C SER A 203 -2.78 19.22 -14.03
N LEU A 204 -2.24 18.00 -14.01
CA LEU A 204 -1.12 17.62 -13.16
C LEU A 204 0.08 17.15 -13.98
N LYS A 205 1.27 17.46 -13.49
CA LYS A 205 2.54 16.92 -13.99
C LYS A 205 3.26 16.12 -12.91
N VAL A 206 4.10 15.18 -13.35
CA VAL A 206 5.07 14.49 -12.50
C VAL A 206 6.34 15.34 -12.48
N VAL A 207 6.74 15.75 -11.28
CA VAL A 207 7.95 16.59 -11.06
C VAL A 207 9.16 15.70 -10.77
N ALA A 208 8.95 14.59 -10.08
CA ALA A 208 10.04 13.67 -9.72
C ALA A 208 9.49 12.24 -9.53
N ARG A 209 10.41 11.29 -9.52
CA ARG A 209 10.16 9.87 -9.26
C ARG A 209 11.11 9.39 -8.17
N THR A 210 10.57 8.64 -7.19
CA THR A 210 11.40 8.07 -6.11
C THR A 210 12.11 6.78 -6.56
N ASP A 211 13.04 6.30 -5.73
CA ASP A 211 13.63 4.99 -5.93
C ASP A 211 12.56 3.88 -5.84
N ASP A 212 12.82 2.78 -6.53
CA ASP A 212 11.97 1.61 -6.48
C ASP A 212 12.04 0.94 -5.08
N ARG A 213 10.90 0.45 -4.62
CA ARG A 213 10.75 -0.30 -3.36
C ARG A 213 9.88 -1.54 -3.60
N PRO A 214 9.96 -2.57 -2.74
CA PRO A 214 9.05 -3.70 -2.82
C PRO A 214 7.60 -3.25 -2.84
N GLY A 215 6.83 -3.78 -3.80
CA GLY A 215 5.40 -3.52 -3.93
C GLY A 215 4.61 -4.03 -2.73
N LEU A 216 3.32 -3.73 -2.71
CA LEU A 216 2.45 -4.02 -1.58
C LEU A 216 2.40 -5.53 -1.27
N PRO A 217 2.74 -5.96 -0.03
CA PRO A 217 2.80 -7.36 0.32
C PRO A 217 1.42 -8.02 0.37
N LEU A 218 1.33 -9.20 -0.22
CA LEU A 218 0.25 -10.15 0.00
C LEU A 218 0.59 -10.97 1.24
N ILE A 219 -0.35 -11.07 2.16
CA ILE A 219 -0.17 -11.67 3.48
C ILE A 219 -1.24 -12.71 3.79
N THR A 220 -0.89 -13.63 4.67
CA THR A 220 -1.80 -14.61 5.26
C THR A 220 -1.54 -14.72 6.77
N SER A 221 -2.40 -15.48 7.48
CA SER A 221 -2.20 -15.73 8.91
C SER A 221 -0.83 -16.35 9.20
N ARG A 222 -0.16 -15.90 10.26
CA ARG A 222 1.10 -16.47 10.74
C ARG A 222 1.01 -17.96 11.05
N GLY A 223 -0.16 -18.45 11.42
CA GLY A 223 -0.42 -19.87 11.71
C GLY A 223 -0.50 -20.77 10.49
N SER A 224 -0.40 -20.24 9.27
CA SER A 224 -0.42 -21.05 8.03
C SER A 224 0.79 -21.96 7.96
N SER A 225 0.57 -23.26 7.68
CA SER A 225 1.65 -24.24 7.55
C SER A 225 2.53 -24.00 6.32
N PRO A 226 3.78 -24.46 6.29
CA PRO A 226 4.62 -24.34 5.11
C PRO A 226 4.00 -24.92 3.82
N PRO A 227 3.29 -26.08 3.83
CA PRO A 227 2.55 -26.55 2.67
C PRO A 227 1.44 -25.58 2.24
N THR A 228 0.71 -24.99 3.19
CA THR A 228 -0.33 -23.99 2.89
C THR A 228 0.27 -22.74 2.25
N LEU A 229 1.41 -22.23 2.75
CA LEU A 229 2.11 -21.10 2.16
C LEU A 229 2.54 -21.38 0.72
N ALA A 230 3.09 -22.56 0.46
CA ALA A 230 3.47 -23.00 -0.88
C ALA A 230 2.25 -23.06 -1.82
N ALA A 231 1.17 -23.66 -1.37
CA ALA A 231 -0.07 -23.78 -2.14
C ALA A 231 -0.70 -22.41 -2.46
N LEU A 232 -0.69 -21.47 -1.49
CA LEU A 232 -1.14 -20.09 -1.71
C LEU A 232 -0.30 -19.38 -2.78
N ARG A 233 1.02 -19.51 -2.74
CA ARG A 233 1.93 -18.92 -3.74
C ARG A 233 1.68 -19.49 -5.14
N ILE A 234 1.53 -20.81 -5.25
CA ILE A 234 1.19 -21.48 -6.52
C ILE A 234 -0.14 -20.97 -7.05
N ALA A 235 -1.17 -20.87 -6.19
CA ALA A 235 -2.49 -20.40 -6.60
C ALA A 235 -2.48 -18.93 -7.06
N LEU A 236 -1.71 -18.06 -6.42
CA LEU A 236 -1.57 -16.66 -6.81
C LEU A 236 -0.90 -16.50 -8.19
N ASP A 237 0.18 -17.23 -8.42
CA ASP A 237 0.87 -17.22 -9.72
C ASP A 237 -0.02 -17.78 -10.84
N GLU A 238 -0.65 -18.92 -10.60
CA GLU A 238 -1.56 -19.55 -11.56
C GLU A 238 -2.77 -18.65 -11.88
N ALA A 239 -3.35 -18.02 -10.87
CA ALA A 239 -4.50 -17.14 -11.03
C ALA A 239 -4.21 -15.99 -11.99
N ILE A 240 -3.04 -15.36 -11.90
CA ILE A 240 -2.69 -14.26 -12.80
C ILE A 240 -2.44 -14.78 -14.21
N ARG A 241 -1.83 -15.94 -14.38
CA ARG A 241 -1.63 -16.53 -15.71
C ARG A 241 -2.93 -16.88 -16.40
N THR A 242 -3.95 -17.28 -15.63
CA THR A 242 -5.27 -17.69 -16.16
C THR A 242 -6.31 -16.57 -16.16
N LEU A 243 -6.03 -15.43 -15.53
CA LEU A 243 -6.91 -14.27 -15.51
C LEU A 243 -7.20 -13.78 -16.94
N GLY A 244 -8.46 -13.59 -17.25
CA GLY A 244 -8.88 -13.10 -18.57
C GLY A 244 -8.23 -11.76 -18.94
N PRO A 245 -7.92 -11.54 -20.23
CA PRO A 245 -7.16 -10.38 -20.70
C PRO A 245 -7.81 -9.05 -20.29
N THR A 246 -9.11 -8.91 -20.39
CA THR A 246 -9.84 -7.69 -20.03
C THR A 246 -9.63 -7.33 -18.55
N SER A 247 -9.74 -8.30 -17.62
CA SER A 247 -9.53 -8.05 -16.21
C SER A 247 -8.07 -7.76 -15.90
N ARG A 248 -7.15 -8.47 -16.55
CA ARG A 248 -5.72 -8.24 -16.45
C ARG A 248 -5.34 -6.82 -16.86
N ASP A 249 -5.83 -6.36 -18.00
CA ASP A 249 -5.58 -5.01 -18.53
C ASP A 249 -6.25 -3.94 -17.66
N THR A 250 -7.46 -4.23 -17.14
CA THR A 250 -8.18 -3.32 -16.25
C THR A 250 -7.42 -3.09 -14.94
N LEU A 251 -6.85 -4.14 -14.35
CA LEU A 251 -6.04 -4.06 -13.15
C LEU A 251 -4.60 -3.60 -13.44
N GLY A 252 -4.14 -3.70 -14.69
CA GLY A 252 -2.74 -3.49 -15.06
C GLY A 252 -1.81 -4.53 -14.46
N ILE A 253 -2.33 -5.70 -14.05
CA ILE A 253 -1.55 -6.74 -13.37
C ILE A 253 -0.84 -7.62 -14.40
N THR A 254 0.47 -7.86 -14.20
CA THR A 254 1.30 -8.60 -15.16
C THR A 254 1.86 -9.90 -14.61
N GLY A 255 1.94 -10.05 -13.28
CA GLY A 255 2.54 -11.22 -12.67
C GLY A 255 2.41 -11.23 -11.15
N PHE A 256 2.99 -12.28 -10.57
CA PHE A 256 3.19 -12.45 -9.13
C PHE A 256 4.65 -12.84 -8.87
N VAL A 257 5.24 -12.29 -7.82
CA VAL A 257 6.58 -12.65 -7.35
C VAL A 257 6.46 -13.09 -5.90
N ALA A 258 6.89 -14.32 -5.61
CA ALA A 258 6.98 -14.80 -4.24
C ALA A 258 8.00 -13.97 -3.46
N ALA A 259 7.68 -13.66 -2.22
CA ALA A 259 8.53 -12.87 -1.33
C ALA A 259 8.32 -13.31 0.12
N ASP A 260 9.19 -12.85 1.00
CA ASP A 260 9.08 -13.04 2.45
C ASP A 260 9.40 -11.74 3.21
N ASP A 261 9.48 -11.80 4.54
CA ASP A 261 9.73 -10.65 5.39
C ASP A 261 11.08 -9.96 5.11
N VAL A 262 12.09 -10.71 4.60
CA VAL A 262 13.44 -10.18 4.32
C VAL A 262 13.41 -9.22 3.13
N ASP A 263 12.55 -9.47 2.15
CA ASP A 263 12.37 -8.58 0.99
C ASP A 263 11.94 -7.15 1.38
N TYR A 264 11.33 -7.01 2.57
CA TYR A 264 10.85 -5.71 3.09
C TYR A 264 11.83 -5.07 4.10
N SER A 265 13.01 -5.63 4.29
CA SER A 265 14.03 -5.07 5.21
C SER A 265 14.44 -3.65 4.83
N ILE A 266 14.45 -3.31 3.56
CA ILE A 266 14.76 -1.95 3.08
C ILE A 266 13.72 -0.91 3.56
N ILE A 267 12.46 -1.31 3.73
CA ILE A 267 11.41 -0.43 4.29
C ILE A 267 11.63 -0.22 5.78
N ASP A 268 12.07 -1.26 6.49
CA ASP A 268 12.44 -1.18 7.90
C ASP A 268 13.68 -0.28 8.10
N ASP A 269 14.67 -0.39 7.22
CA ASP A 269 15.85 0.47 7.22
C ASP A 269 15.47 1.94 6.97
N ASP A 270 14.61 2.21 5.99
CA ASP A 270 14.11 3.54 5.72
C ASP A 270 13.31 4.09 6.91
N LEU A 271 12.49 3.25 7.58
CA LEU A 271 11.76 3.65 8.78
C LEU A 271 12.69 4.01 9.94
N ARG A 272 13.71 3.19 10.21
CA ARG A 272 14.69 3.46 11.28
C ARG A 272 15.48 4.74 11.01
N ARG A 273 15.85 5.01 9.76
CA ARG A 273 16.68 6.17 9.39
C ARG A 273 15.89 7.46 9.27
N PHE A 274 14.67 7.39 8.77
CA PHE A 274 13.91 8.57 8.35
C PHE A 274 12.54 8.69 9.01
N GLY A 275 12.10 7.69 9.77
CA GLY A 275 10.76 7.67 10.36
C GLY A 275 10.48 8.82 11.35
N ALA A 276 11.51 9.24 12.08
CA ALA A 276 11.42 10.37 13.01
C ALA A 276 11.50 11.74 12.33
N ALA A 277 11.88 11.81 11.05
CA ALA A 277 11.98 13.09 10.35
C ALA A 277 10.62 13.80 10.28
N ALA A 278 10.62 15.11 10.53
CA ALA A 278 9.45 15.94 10.34
C ALA A 278 9.21 16.22 8.84
N LEU A 279 7.95 16.40 8.47
CA LEU A 279 7.59 16.85 7.12
C LEU A 279 7.52 18.38 7.02
N THR A 280 7.30 19.08 8.14
CA THR A 280 7.16 20.54 8.19
C THR A 280 8.32 21.19 8.93
N MET A 281 8.58 22.45 8.61
CA MET A 281 9.60 23.26 9.29
C MET A 281 9.26 23.45 10.80
N ASP A 282 8.00 23.63 11.16
CA ASP A 282 7.56 23.77 12.56
C ASP A 282 7.79 22.49 13.39
N GLY A 283 7.61 21.31 12.78
CA GLY A 283 7.89 20.03 13.42
C GLY A 283 9.39 19.79 13.70
N LEU A 284 10.29 20.44 12.95
CA LEU A 284 11.73 20.43 13.21
C LEU A 284 12.09 21.30 14.43
N ALA A 285 11.36 22.42 14.63
CA ALA A 285 11.57 23.30 15.76
C ALA A 285 11.10 22.69 17.09
N GLU A 286 10.12 21.80 17.09
CA GLU A 286 9.66 21.06 18.27
C GLU A 286 10.64 19.94 18.65
N ALA A 287 11.17 19.20 17.67
CA ALA A 287 12.13 18.12 17.88
C ALA A 287 13.52 18.60 18.39
N SER A 288 13.85 19.87 18.17
CA SER A 288 15.12 20.46 18.66
C SER A 288 15.05 21.06 20.07
N ARG A 289 13.90 20.96 20.76
CA ARG A 289 13.67 21.49 22.11
C ARG A 289 13.61 20.41 23.22
N ASP A 290 13.67 19.12 22.84
CA ASP A 290 13.82 17.96 23.73
C ASP A 290 15.27 17.44 23.73
#